data_0ac2e32ba2a95429a1a219e6a0f4a20d
#
_entry.id   0ac2e32ba2a95429a1a219e6a0f4a20d
#
_cell.length_a   1.000
_cell.length_b   1.000
_cell.length_c   1.000
_cell.angle_alpha   90.00
_cell.angle_beta   90.00
_cell.angle_gamma   90.00
#
_symmetry.space_group_name_H-M   'P 1'
#
loop_
_entity.id
_entity.type
_entity.pdbx_description
1 polymer ?
#
loop_
_entity_poly.entity_id
_entity_poly.type
_entity_poly.pdbx_seq_one_letter_code
_entity_poly.pdbx_strand_id
1 'polypeptide(L)'
;MKHYALITGATSGLGLAYAKWFAGKGYDLIMTGRRKEVIERRAQEIRDKFACKVIVILVDLAQEDGVRKLLASLEGREIHVLVNNACFGFRTSFSDTDIDGLKRLIYLQTIAVAEITHYVLRGMKERNKGIIINISSDGAFAVVPGNVTYAAAKRFIVTLTEGLHMELMGTGIRVQAVCPGFVDTDFHENNGMYVDKTRKGMFGFRQPGEVVDEAMKEFEKGSIVCVPDKAGKLVKAMAEY
;
A
#
# COMPACT_ATOMS: atom_id res chain seq x y z
N MET A 1 -0.48 -15.47 21.46
CA MET A 1 -1.39 -15.20 20.33
C MET A 1 -0.56 -14.82 19.12
N LYS A 2 -0.96 -15.26 17.92
CA LYS A 2 -0.20 -14.96 16.70
C LYS A 2 -0.64 -13.62 16.13
N HIS A 3 0.32 -12.76 15.85
CA HIS A 3 0.09 -11.41 15.34
C HIS A 3 0.14 -11.45 13.82
N TYR A 4 -0.98 -11.23 13.14
CA TYR A 4 -1.02 -11.19 11.69
C TYR A 4 -0.77 -9.79 11.12
N ALA A 5 0.07 -9.73 10.07
CA ALA A 5 0.15 -8.59 9.17
C ALA A 5 -0.56 -8.95 7.84
N LEU A 6 -1.58 -8.18 7.47
CA LEU A 6 -2.28 -8.27 6.19
C LEU A 6 -1.64 -7.30 5.20
N ILE A 7 -1.12 -7.83 4.09
CA ILE A 7 -0.51 -7.03 3.03
C ILE A 7 -1.26 -7.25 1.71
N THR A 8 -1.85 -6.19 1.18
CA THR A 8 -2.53 -6.24 -0.11
C THR A 8 -1.54 -6.02 -1.25
N GLY A 9 -1.67 -6.78 -2.34
CA GLY A 9 -0.77 -6.67 -3.50
C GLY A 9 0.67 -7.08 -3.20
N ALA A 10 0.87 -8.18 -2.47
CA ALA A 10 2.17 -8.62 -1.95
C ALA A 10 3.01 -9.45 -2.96
N THR A 11 2.69 -9.45 -4.25
CA THR A 11 3.41 -10.26 -5.27
C THR A 11 4.77 -9.70 -5.66
N SER A 12 4.97 -8.39 -5.56
CA SER A 12 6.21 -7.70 -5.96
C SER A 12 6.32 -6.32 -5.29
N GLY A 13 7.39 -5.61 -5.57
CA GLY A 13 7.57 -4.21 -5.19
C GLY A 13 7.45 -3.96 -3.69
N LEU A 14 6.79 -2.85 -3.33
CA LEU A 14 6.63 -2.43 -1.94
C LEU A 14 5.84 -3.43 -1.11
N GLY A 15 4.78 -4.04 -1.66
CA GLY A 15 4.01 -5.04 -0.92
C GLY A 15 4.84 -6.25 -0.49
N LEU A 16 5.70 -6.75 -1.37
CA LEU A 16 6.63 -7.83 -1.04
C LEU A 16 7.70 -7.36 -0.03
N ALA A 17 8.19 -6.13 -0.16
CA ALA A 17 9.16 -5.56 0.77
C ALA A 17 8.57 -5.42 2.18
N TYR A 18 7.33 -4.92 2.31
CA TYR A 18 6.61 -4.89 3.59
C TYR A 18 6.37 -6.30 4.16
N ALA A 19 5.98 -7.27 3.32
CA ALA A 19 5.81 -8.66 3.75
C ALA A 19 7.10 -9.20 4.38
N LYS A 20 8.25 -9.00 3.72
CA LYS A 20 9.56 -9.40 4.25
C LYS A 20 9.93 -8.65 5.54
N TRP A 21 9.63 -7.35 5.61
CA TRP A 21 9.92 -6.52 6.78
C TRP A 21 9.13 -7.01 8.01
N PHE A 22 7.81 -7.22 7.88
CA PHE A 22 6.97 -7.69 8.99
C PHE A 22 7.27 -9.15 9.37
N ALA A 23 7.57 -10.03 8.41
CA ALA A 23 8.06 -11.38 8.70
C ALA A 23 9.34 -11.34 9.54
N GLY A 24 10.29 -10.47 9.21
CA GLY A 24 11.52 -10.25 9.98
C GLY A 24 11.29 -9.68 11.39
N LYS A 25 10.12 -9.10 11.65
CA LYS A 25 9.68 -8.65 12.99
C LYS A 25 8.85 -9.70 13.75
N GLY A 26 8.72 -10.91 13.22
CA GLY A 26 8.05 -12.03 13.87
C GLY A 26 6.53 -12.08 13.66
N TYR A 27 5.98 -11.34 12.70
CA TYR A 27 4.58 -11.45 12.33
C TYR A 27 4.31 -12.66 11.44
N ASP A 28 3.20 -13.33 11.65
CA ASP A 28 2.59 -14.20 10.65
C ASP A 28 1.94 -13.31 9.56
N LEU A 29 1.90 -13.78 8.33
CA LEU A 29 1.45 -12.95 7.21
C LEU A 29 0.15 -13.46 6.59
N ILE A 30 -0.66 -12.51 6.12
CA ILE A 30 -1.72 -12.74 5.14
C ILE A 30 -1.37 -11.90 3.91
N MET A 31 -1.11 -12.56 2.80
CA MET A 31 -0.69 -11.93 1.55
C MET A 31 -1.81 -12.06 0.51
N THR A 32 -2.20 -10.96 -0.13
CA THR A 32 -3.15 -11.02 -1.24
C THR A 32 -2.51 -10.68 -2.59
N GLY A 33 -3.05 -11.26 -3.63
CA GLY A 33 -2.66 -11.01 -5.01
C GLY A 33 -3.54 -11.75 -6.00
N ARG A 34 -3.35 -11.50 -7.30
CA ARG A 34 -4.10 -12.13 -8.39
C ARG A 34 -3.31 -13.24 -9.09
N ARG A 35 -1.99 -13.15 -9.09
CA ARG A 35 -1.08 -14.06 -9.79
C ARG A 35 -0.68 -15.22 -8.86
N LYS A 36 -1.41 -16.33 -8.96
CA LYS A 36 -1.26 -17.50 -8.07
C LYS A 36 0.18 -17.99 -7.95
N GLU A 37 0.80 -18.33 -9.06
CA GLU A 37 2.15 -18.90 -9.06
C GLU A 37 3.21 -17.95 -8.48
N VAL A 38 3.06 -16.64 -8.77
CA VAL A 38 3.99 -15.63 -8.26
C VAL A 38 3.85 -15.48 -6.75
N ILE A 39 2.62 -15.33 -6.23
CA ILE A 39 2.41 -15.07 -4.81
C ILE A 39 2.76 -16.32 -3.97
N GLU A 40 2.45 -17.52 -4.45
CA GLU A 40 2.81 -18.76 -3.74
C GLU A 40 4.33 -18.95 -3.66
N ARG A 41 5.06 -18.68 -4.74
CA ARG A 41 6.53 -18.70 -4.72
C ARG A 41 7.07 -17.68 -3.71
N ARG A 42 6.55 -16.44 -3.71
CA ARG A 42 6.97 -15.40 -2.74
C ARG A 42 6.62 -15.78 -1.29
N ALA A 43 5.46 -16.38 -1.08
CA ALA A 43 5.07 -16.87 0.22
C ALA A 43 6.01 -17.99 0.71
N GLN A 44 6.42 -18.89 -0.18
CA GLN A 44 7.37 -19.95 0.15
C GLN A 44 8.76 -19.38 0.50
N GLU A 45 9.29 -18.46 -0.32
CA GLU A 45 10.55 -17.75 -0.04
C GLU A 45 10.55 -17.09 1.37
N ILE A 46 9.40 -16.53 1.77
CA ILE A 46 9.26 -15.90 3.08
C ILE A 46 9.19 -16.94 4.21
N ARG A 47 8.42 -18.03 4.04
CA ARG A 47 8.34 -19.14 5.02
C ARG A 47 9.71 -19.73 5.30
N ASP A 48 10.48 -19.97 4.24
CA ASP A 48 11.81 -20.57 4.33
C ASP A 48 12.81 -19.65 5.04
N LYS A 49 12.69 -18.35 4.81
CA LYS A 49 13.64 -17.37 5.35
C LYS A 49 13.32 -16.94 6.80
N PHE A 50 12.05 -16.81 7.16
CA PHE A 50 11.64 -16.16 8.41
C PHE A 50 10.91 -17.06 9.40
N ALA A 51 10.73 -18.36 9.08
CA ALA A 51 10.03 -19.34 9.92
C ALA A 51 8.65 -18.86 10.43
N CYS A 52 7.93 -18.04 9.64
CA CYS A 52 6.61 -17.52 9.95
C CYS A 52 5.51 -18.20 9.12
N LYS A 53 4.29 -18.19 9.61
CA LYS A 53 3.13 -18.66 8.86
C LYS A 53 2.78 -17.60 7.78
N VAL A 54 2.56 -18.06 6.54
CA VAL A 54 2.09 -17.20 5.46
C VAL A 54 0.82 -17.80 4.86
N ILE A 55 -0.27 -17.07 4.95
CA ILE A 55 -1.57 -17.39 4.32
C ILE A 55 -1.66 -16.59 3.02
N VAL A 56 -1.92 -17.26 1.92
CA VAL A 56 -2.15 -16.62 0.62
C VAL A 56 -3.65 -16.59 0.35
N ILE A 57 -4.17 -15.42 -0.03
CA ILE A 57 -5.56 -15.23 -0.42
C ILE A 57 -5.59 -14.66 -1.84
N LEU A 58 -6.08 -15.47 -2.79
CA LEU A 58 -6.17 -15.09 -4.20
C LEU A 58 -7.46 -14.32 -4.45
N VAL A 59 -7.35 -13.02 -4.61
CA VAL A 59 -8.48 -12.12 -4.85
C VAL A 59 -8.13 -10.98 -5.78
N ASP A 60 -9.10 -10.50 -6.54
CA ASP A 60 -9.02 -9.23 -7.26
C ASP A 60 -9.73 -8.14 -6.47
N LEU A 61 -8.95 -7.33 -5.76
CA LEU A 61 -9.46 -6.24 -4.92
C LEU A 61 -10.00 -5.05 -5.73
N ALA A 62 -9.87 -5.06 -7.06
CA ALA A 62 -10.55 -4.10 -7.95
C ALA A 62 -12.02 -4.48 -8.23
N GLN A 63 -12.57 -5.41 -7.48
CA GLN A 63 -13.92 -5.93 -7.56
C GLN A 63 -14.50 -6.09 -6.16
N GLU A 64 -15.78 -5.75 -5.99
CA GLU A 64 -16.50 -5.89 -4.73
C GLU A 64 -16.46 -7.32 -4.17
N ASP A 65 -16.69 -8.31 -5.03
CA ASP A 65 -16.61 -9.72 -4.64
C ASP A 65 -15.22 -10.12 -4.12
N GLY A 66 -14.16 -9.54 -4.68
CA GLY A 66 -12.80 -9.79 -4.21
C GLY A 66 -12.57 -9.27 -2.80
N VAL A 67 -13.06 -8.06 -2.50
CA VAL A 67 -12.99 -7.49 -1.14
C VAL A 67 -13.83 -8.34 -0.18
N ARG A 68 -15.06 -8.68 -0.55
CA ARG A 68 -15.95 -9.53 0.26
C ARG A 68 -15.32 -10.88 0.60
N LYS A 69 -14.69 -11.54 -0.39
CA LYS A 69 -13.95 -12.80 -0.18
C LYS A 69 -12.77 -12.63 0.75
N LEU A 70 -12.01 -11.52 0.61
CA LEU A 70 -10.94 -11.23 1.54
C LEU A 70 -11.48 -11.09 2.95
N LEU A 71 -12.47 -10.23 3.19
CA LEU A 71 -13.01 -9.96 4.53
C LEU A 71 -13.55 -11.22 5.19
N ALA A 72 -14.29 -12.06 4.47
CA ALA A 72 -14.75 -13.35 4.97
C ALA A 72 -13.59 -14.27 5.38
N SER A 73 -12.49 -14.22 4.63
CA SER A 73 -11.28 -15.00 4.97
C SER A 73 -10.56 -14.51 6.24
N LEU A 74 -10.87 -13.29 6.69
CA LEU A 74 -10.26 -12.72 7.89
C LEU A 74 -11.02 -13.06 9.18
N GLU A 75 -12.20 -13.67 9.10
CA GLU A 75 -12.99 -14.03 10.27
C GLU A 75 -12.19 -14.90 11.27
N GLY A 76 -12.28 -14.57 12.54
CA GLY A 76 -11.55 -15.24 13.61
C GLY A 76 -10.03 -14.99 13.63
N ARG A 77 -9.51 -14.05 12.82
CA ARG A 77 -8.08 -13.66 12.79
C ARG A 77 -7.86 -12.26 13.32
N GLU A 78 -6.93 -12.14 14.22
CA GLU A 78 -6.52 -10.85 14.79
C GLU A 78 -5.49 -10.18 13.86
N ILE A 79 -5.92 -9.18 13.12
CA ILE A 79 -5.03 -8.38 12.25
C ILE A 79 -4.42 -7.24 13.04
N HIS A 80 -3.12 -7.30 13.28
CA HIS A 80 -2.37 -6.30 14.04
C HIS A 80 -1.75 -5.23 13.14
N VAL A 81 -1.49 -5.59 11.89
CA VAL A 81 -0.95 -4.69 10.88
C VAL A 81 -1.77 -4.82 9.60
N LEU A 82 -2.13 -3.69 9.01
CA LEU A 82 -2.69 -3.60 7.68
C LEU A 82 -1.77 -2.77 6.78
N VAL A 83 -1.37 -3.31 5.63
CA VAL A 83 -0.68 -2.57 4.57
C VAL A 83 -1.57 -2.55 3.33
N ASN A 84 -2.24 -1.43 3.09
CA ASN A 84 -2.99 -1.17 1.87
C ASN A 84 -2.02 -0.73 0.78
N ASN A 85 -1.58 -1.70 -0.04
CA ASN A 85 -0.57 -1.47 -1.07
C ASN A 85 -1.05 -1.81 -2.48
N ALA A 86 -2.05 -2.67 -2.64
CA ALA A 86 -2.55 -3.05 -3.96
C ALA A 86 -2.95 -1.83 -4.80
N CYS A 87 -2.33 -1.66 -5.96
CA CYS A 87 -2.62 -0.55 -6.86
C CYS A 87 -2.27 -0.90 -8.31
N PHE A 88 -2.82 -0.14 -9.23
CA PHE A 88 -2.40 0.00 -10.61
C PHE A 88 -2.70 1.43 -11.09
N GLY A 89 -2.25 1.79 -12.27
CA GLY A 89 -2.46 3.12 -12.85
C GLY A 89 -2.62 3.05 -14.36
N PHE A 90 -2.94 4.19 -14.95
CA PHE A 90 -2.95 4.41 -16.39
C PHE A 90 -2.09 5.62 -16.71
N ARG A 91 -1.59 5.68 -17.94
CA ARG A 91 -0.90 6.85 -18.46
C ARG A 91 -1.51 7.25 -19.81
N THR A 92 -2.80 7.47 -19.78
CA THR A 92 -3.60 7.91 -20.91
C THR A 92 -4.37 9.15 -20.52
N SER A 93 -4.80 9.97 -21.48
CA SER A 93 -5.66 11.10 -21.18
C SER A 93 -6.96 10.62 -20.54
N PHE A 94 -7.58 11.46 -19.74
CA PHE A 94 -8.79 11.07 -19.00
C PHE A 94 -9.92 10.62 -19.95
N SER A 95 -10.09 11.32 -21.07
CA SER A 95 -11.11 11.00 -22.08
C SER A 95 -10.85 9.70 -22.84
N ASP A 96 -9.58 9.29 -22.98
CA ASP A 96 -9.18 8.13 -23.79
C ASP A 96 -9.01 6.88 -22.95
N THR A 97 -9.08 7.00 -21.62
CA THR A 97 -8.99 5.85 -20.73
C THR A 97 -10.36 5.14 -20.69
N ASP A 98 -10.34 3.80 -20.83
CA ASP A 98 -11.52 2.98 -20.69
C ASP A 98 -12.23 3.23 -19.35
N ILE A 99 -13.53 3.49 -19.40
CA ILE A 99 -14.34 3.85 -18.23
C ILE A 99 -14.38 2.73 -17.17
N ASP A 100 -14.41 1.47 -17.60
CA ASP A 100 -14.41 0.34 -16.67
C ASP A 100 -13.05 0.16 -16.01
N GLY A 101 -11.97 0.45 -16.73
CA GLY A 101 -10.63 0.56 -16.16
C GLY A 101 -10.55 1.66 -15.09
N LEU A 102 -11.11 2.86 -15.36
CA LEU A 102 -11.18 3.96 -14.39
C LEU A 102 -11.98 3.57 -13.13
N LYS A 103 -13.17 2.97 -13.31
CA LYS A 103 -13.98 2.47 -12.19
C LYS A 103 -13.21 1.48 -11.33
N ARG A 104 -12.52 0.51 -11.94
CA ARG A 104 -11.70 -0.48 -11.24
C ARG A 104 -10.55 0.15 -10.47
N LEU A 105 -9.90 1.18 -11.03
CA LEU A 105 -8.84 1.92 -10.36
C LEU A 105 -9.39 2.65 -9.13
N ILE A 106 -10.47 3.40 -9.31
CA ILE A 106 -11.13 4.13 -8.22
C ILE A 106 -11.55 3.14 -7.13
N TYR A 107 -12.27 2.07 -7.51
CA TYR A 107 -12.71 1.07 -6.55
C TYR A 107 -11.53 0.51 -5.72
N LEU A 108 -10.47 0.05 -6.39
CA LEU A 108 -9.30 -0.55 -5.73
C LEU A 108 -8.61 0.40 -4.75
N GLN A 109 -8.42 1.66 -5.17
CA GLN A 109 -7.57 2.61 -4.43
C GLN A 109 -8.35 3.54 -3.50
N THR A 110 -9.68 3.45 -3.48
CA THR A 110 -10.52 4.23 -2.57
C THR A 110 -11.46 3.32 -1.79
N ILE A 111 -12.45 2.71 -2.43
CA ILE A 111 -13.50 1.93 -1.76
C ILE A 111 -12.91 0.69 -1.07
N ALA A 112 -12.13 -0.12 -1.78
CA ALA A 112 -11.50 -1.31 -1.21
C ALA A 112 -10.57 -0.96 -0.02
N VAL A 113 -9.79 0.13 -0.13
CA VAL A 113 -8.96 0.62 0.99
C VAL A 113 -9.83 0.98 2.19
N ALA A 114 -10.93 1.72 1.97
CA ALA A 114 -11.84 2.12 3.05
C ALA A 114 -12.52 0.90 3.70
N GLU A 115 -13.05 -0.04 2.92
CA GLU A 115 -13.74 -1.24 3.41
C GLU A 115 -12.81 -2.14 4.23
N ILE A 116 -11.60 -2.44 3.71
CA ILE A 116 -10.62 -3.28 4.40
C ILE A 116 -10.16 -2.59 5.70
N THR A 117 -9.88 -1.28 5.62
CA THR A 117 -9.47 -0.49 6.79
C THR A 117 -10.57 -0.46 7.85
N HIS A 118 -11.81 -0.19 7.47
CA HIS A 118 -12.96 -0.19 8.38
C HIS A 118 -13.14 -1.54 9.10
N TYR A 119 -13.06 -2.64 8.35
CA TYR A 119 -13.19 -3.99 8.91
C TYR A 119 -12.08 -4.27 9.95
N VAL A 120 -10.82 -4.05 9.58
CA VAL A 120 -9.67 -4.35 10.43
C VAL A 120 -9.61 -3.44 11.67
N LEU A 121 -9.99 -2.17 11.48
CA LEU A 121 -9.95 -1.16 12.54
C LEU A 121 -10.87 -1.51 13.73
N ARG A 122 -11.99 -2.20 13.51
CA ARG A 122 -12.90 -2.63 14.59
C ARG A 122 -12.16 -3.51 15.60
N GLY A 123 -11.50 -4.56 15.15
CA GLY A 123 -10.72 -5.42 16.04
C GLY A 123 -9.48 -4.72 16.63
N MET A 124 -8.87 -3.78 15.90
CA MET A 124 -7.78 -2.95 16.45
C MET A 124 -8.27 -2.04 17.58
N LYS A 125 -9.47 -1.44 17.46
CA LYS A 125 -10.09 -0.63 18.51
C LYS A 125 -10.39 -1.45 19.77
N GLU A 126 -10.95 -2.64 19.65
CA GLU A 126 -11.22 -3.54 20.76
C GLU A 126 -9.96 -3.87 21.57
N ARG A 127 -8.84 -4.06 20.89
CA ARG A 127 -7.53 -4.35 21.51
C ARG A 127 -6.74 -3.09 21.89
N ASN A 128 -7.23 -1.92 21.50
CA ASN A 128 -6.51 -0.65 21.58
C ASN A 128 -5.07 -0.72 21.04
N LYS A 129 -4.86 -1.45 19.95
CA LYS A 129 -3.54 -1.68 19.35
C LYS A 129 -3.63 -2.05 17.88
N GLY A 130 -2.88 -1.34 17.03
CA GLY A 130 -2.82 -1.63 15.60
C GLY A 130 -1.90 -0.71 14.82
N ILE A 131 -1.54 -1.15 13.61
CA ILE A 131 -0.75 -0.39 12.65
C ILE A 131 -1.47 -0.43 11.30
N ILE A 132 -1.69 0.73 10.70
CA ILE A 132 -2.25 0.85 9.35
C ILE A 132 -1.28 1.66 8.50
N ILE A 133 -0.81 1.06 7.42
CA ILE A 133 0.08 1.70 6.44
C ILE A 133 -0.66 1.74 5.10
N ASN A 134 -0.86 2.93 4.59
CA ASN A 134 -1.54 3.18 3.32
C ASN A 134 -0.54 3.66 2.28
N ILE A 135 -0.35 2.91 1.20
CA ILE A 135 0.61 3.29 0.15
C ILE A 135 -0.07 4.26 -0.83
N SER A 136 0.33 5.52 -0.71
CA SER A 136 -0.01 6.59 -1.64
C SER A 136 1.08 6.76 -2.71
N SER A 137 1.38 7.99 -3.10
CA SER A 137 2.43 8.39 -4.05
C SER A 137 2.73 9.87 -3.88
N ASP A 138 3.91 10.33 -4.29
CA ASP A 138 4.20 11.76 -4.50
C ASP A 138 3.25 12.39 -5.55
N GLY A 139 2.72 11.58 -6.49
CA GLY A 139 1.64 11.98 -7.39
C GLY A 139 0.34 12.43 -6.71
N ALA A 140 0.18 12.21 -5.39
CA ALA A 140 -0.90 12.80 -4.62
C ALA A 140 -0.77 14.33 -4.46
N PHE A 141 0.45 14.86 -4.63
CA PHE A 141 0.76 16.28 -4.45
C PHE A 141 1.01 17.01 -5.78
N ALA A 142 1.27 16.29 -6.87
CA ALA A 142 1.49 16.86 -8.20
C ALA A 142 0.60 16.19 -9.24
N VAL A 143 -0.33 16.94 -9.77
CA VAL A 143 -1.22 16.47 -10.84
C VAL A 143 -0.55 16.74 -12.19
N VAL A 144 -0.38 15.66 -12.97
CA VAL A 144 0.17 15.77 -14.34
C VAL A 144 -0.81 15.20 -15.36
N PRO A 145 -0.81 15.69 -16.61
CA PRO A 145 -1.63 15.11 -17.66
C PRO A 145 -1.42 13.59 -17.81
N GLY A 146 -2.48 12.86 -18.07
CA GLY A 146 -2.46 11.40 -18.21
C GLY A 146 -2.43 10.62 -16.88
N ASN A 147 -2.53 11.32 -15.74
CA ASN A 147 -2.48 10.68 -14.41
C ASN A 147 -3.59 11.17 -13.45
N VAL A 148 -4.65 11.77 -13.99
CA VAL A 148 -5.66 12.50 -13.21
C VAL A 148 -6.34 11.61 -12.17
N THR A 149 -6.90 10.48 -12.59
CA THR A 149 -7.64 9.57 -11.69
C THR A 149 -6.74 8.92 -10.65
N TYR A 150 -5.52 8.55 -11.05
CA TYR A 150 -4.54 8.00 -10.11
C TYR A 150 -4.14 9.02 -9.05
N ALA A 151 -3.82 10.25 -9.44
CA ALA A 151 -3.47 11.32 -8.53
C ALA A 151 -4.61 11.61 -7.54
N ALA A 152 -5.86 11.69 -8.02
CA ALA A 152 -7.05 11.86 -7.18
C ALA A 152 -7.21 10.72 -6.18
N ALA A 153 -7.07 9.46 -6.62
CA ALA A 153 -7.13 8.30 -5.73
C ALA A 153 -6.00 8.29 -4.69
N LYS A 154 -4.78 8.69 -5.09
CA LYS A 154 -3.65 8.80 -4.15
C LYS A 154 -3.83 9.94 -3.15
N ARG A 155 -4.46 11.04 -3.54
CA ARG A 155 -4.82 12.13 -2.63
C ARG A 155 -5.89 11.68 -1.63
N PHE A 156 -6.91 10.93 -2.08
CA PHE A 156 -7.89 10.29 -1.18
C PHE A 156 -7.20 9.48 -0.07
N ILE A 157 -6.20 8.66 -0.40
CA ILE A 157 -5.45 7.84 0.57
C ILE A 157 -4.76 8.73 1.63
N VAL A 158 -4.14 9.84 1.21
CA VAL A 158 -3.50 10.79 2.15
C VAL A 158 -4.53 11.36 3.10
N THR A 159 -5.60 11.94 2.56
CA THR A 159 -6.65 12.59 3.35
C THR A 159 -7.37 11.61 4.29
N LEU A 160 -7.67 10.38 3.81
CA LEU A 160 -8.21 9.32 4.65
C LEU A 160 -7.29 8.99 5.83
N THR A 161 -5.98 8.91 5.58
CA THR A 161 -5.00 8.58 6.62
C THR A 161 -4.89 9.70 7.65
N GLU A 162 -4.88 10.96 7.22
CA GLU A 162 -4.86 12.14 8.09
C GLU A 162 -6.13 12.19 8.97
N GLY A 163 -7.31 11.97 8.37
CA GLY A 163 -8.57 11.90 9.10
C GLY A 163 -8.60 10.78 10.14
N LEU A 164 -8.17 9.57 9.75
CA LEU A 164 -8.05 8.44 10.68
C LEU A 164 -7.07 8.72 11.82
N HIS A 165 -5.95 9.40 11.54
CA HIS A 165 -5.04 9.81 12.61
C HIS A 165 -5.72 10.68 13.64
N MET A 166 -6.48 11.69 13.22
CA MET A 166 -7.21 12.58 14.12
C MET A 166 -8.23 11.82 14.97
N GLU A 167 -8.98 10.89 14.38
CA GLU A 167 -9.96 10.07 15.10
C GLU A 167 -9.33 9.08 16.09
N LEU A 168 -8.09 8.68 15.87
CA LEU A 168 -7.39 7.66 16.65
C LEU A 168 -6.42 8.25 17.68
N MET A 169 -6.37 9.59 17.80
CA MET A 169 -5.54 10.24 18.82
C MET A 169 -5.91 9.75 20.22
N GLY A 170 -4.91 9.49 21.04
CA GLY A 170 -5.10 8.95 22.39
C GLY A 170 -5.32 7.41 22.44
N THR A 171 -5.35 6.74 21.31
CA THR A 171 -5.41 5.26 21.23
C THR A 171 -4.02 4.66 20.97
N GLY A 172 -3.91 3.34 21.14
CA GLY A 172 -2.71 2.57 20.76
C GLY A 172 -2.65 2.21 19.26
N ILE A 173 -3.48 2.82 18.41
CA ILE A 173 -3.53 2.55 16.97
C ILE A 173 -2.81 3.67 16.22
N ARG A 174 -1.91 3.30 15.32
CA ARG A 174 -1.12 4.25 14.55
C ARG A 174 -1.34 4.06 13.06
N VAL A 175 -1.43 5.17 12.33
CA VAL A 175 -1.65 5.17 10.89
C VAL A 175 -0.58 6.00 10.18
N GLN A 176 -0.21 5.58 8.96
CA GLN A 176 0.73 6.33 8.10
C GLN A 176 0.35 6.20 6.63
N ALA A 177 0.35 7.31 5.90
CA ALA A 177 0.40 7.35 4.45
C ALA A 177 1.87 7.39 3.99
N VAL A 178 2.25 6.48 3.11
CA VAL A 178 3.59 6.48 2.49
C VAL A 178 3.45 6.92 1.06
N CYS A 179 4.15 8.00 0.70
CA CYS A 179 4.06 8.68 -0.59
C CYS A 179 5.40 8.59 -1.34
N PRO A 180 5.76 7.41 -1.87
CA PRO A 180 7.01 7.27 -2.61
C PRO A 180 6.93 7.94 -3.98
N GLY A 181 8.08 8.35 -4.50
CA GLY A 181 8.28 8.68 -5.90
C GLY A 181 8.59 7.43 -6.73
N PHE A 182 9.64 7.48 -7.55
CA PHE A 182 10.00 6.34 -8.39
C PHE A 182 10.63 5.20 -7.58
N VAL A 183 9.97 4.04 -7.59
CA VAL A 183 10.45 2.81 -6.95
C VAL A 183 10.73 1.76 -8.02
N ASP A 184 11.87 1.07 -7.92
CA ASP A 184 12.25 0.00 -8.85
C ASP A 184 11.37 -1.24 -8.62
N THR A 185 10.27 -1.25 -9.35
CA THR A 185 9.24 -2.30 -9.29
C THR A 185 8.70 -2.55 -10.69
N ASP A 186 7.90 -3.61 -10.84
CA ASP A 186 7.15 -3.88 -12.06
C ASP A 186 5.96 -2.92 -12.28
N PHE A 187 5.74 -1.97 -11.39
CA PHE A 187 4.55 -1.10 -11.42
C PHE A 187 4.48 -0.29 -12.72
N HIS A 188 5.59 0.33 -13.12
CA HIS A 188 5.63 1.17 -14.30
C HIS A 188 5.42 0.36 -15.59
N GLU A 189 6.10 -0.76 -15.71
CA GLU A 189 6.00 -1.67 -16.85
C GLU A 189 4.60 -2.27 -16.97
N ASN A 190 4.03 -2.75 -15.86
CA ASN A 190 2.67 -3.29 -15.81
C ASN A 190 1.57 -2.27 -16.16
N ASN A 191 1.88 -0.98 -16.10
CA ASN A 191 0.96 0.12 -16.44
C ASN A 191 1.31 0.78 -17.79
N GLY A 192 2.11 0.11 -18.64
CA GLY A 192 2.48 0.60 -19.97
C GLY A 192 3.40 1.83 -19.96
N MET A 193 4.08 2.06 -18.84
CA MET A 193 5.04 3.15 -18.73
C MET A 193 6.46 2.68 -19.04
N TYR A 194 7.02 3.13 -20.15
CA TYR A 194 8.46 3.00 -20.35
C TYR A 194 9.19 4.01 -19.47
N VAL A 195 9.97 3.55 -18.51
CA VAL A 195 10.76 4.41 -17.62
C VAL A 195 12.18 3.90 -17.58
N ASP A 196 13.12 4.79 -17.83
CA ASP A 196 14.54 4.47 -17.73
C ASP A 196 14.95 4.27 -16.26
N LYS A 197 15.03 3.01 -15.84
CA LYS A 197 15.42 2.62 -14.47
C LYS A 197 16.90 2.89 -14.15
N THR A 198 17.72 3.24 -15.15
CA THR A 198 19.12 3.63 -14.93
C THR A 198 19.27 5.05 -14.43
N ARG A 199 18.19 5.83 -14.44
CA ARG A 199 18.15 7.22 -14.00
C ARG A 199 18.64 7.35 -12.56
N LYS A 200 19.65 8.19 -12.36
CA LYS A 200 20.27 8.47 -11.06
C LYS A 200 19.94 9.89 -10.59
N GLY A 201 20.28 10.18 -9.31
CA GLY A 201 20.11 11.49 -8.71
C GLY A 201 18.77 11.65 -7.99
N MET A 202 18.34 12.89 -7.81
CA MET A 202 17.16 13.24 -7.01
C MET A 202 15.85 12.59 -7.51
N PHE A 203 15.74 12.34 -8.80
CA PHE A 203 14.61 11.68 -9.46
C PHE A 203 14.95 10.24 -9.88
N GLY A 204 15.95 9.61 -9.26
CA GLY A 204 16.33 8.23 -9.51
C GLY A 204 15.36 7.23 -8.87
N PHE A 205 15.47 5.97 -9.34
CA PHE A 205 14.72 4.88 -8.76
C PHE A 205 15.32 4.44 -7.42
N ARG A 206 14.45 4.20 -6.46
CA ARG A 206 14.83 3.64 -5.16
C ARG A 206 14.45 2.17 -5.07
N GLN A 207 15.23 1.38 -4.32
CA GLN A 207 14.88 0.00 -4.06
C GLN A 207 13.70 -0.09 -3.08
N PRO A 208 12.74 -1.03 -3.29
CA PRO A 208 11.57 -1.17 -2.42
C PRO A 208 11.93 -1.34 -0.92
N GLY A 209 13.00 -2.07 -0.62
CA GLY A 209 13.47 -2.26 0.76
C GLY A 209 13.89 -0.95 1.42
N GLU A 210 14.64 -0.11 0.72
CA GLU A 210 15.08 1.20 1.23
C GLU A 210 13.90 2.13 1.54
N VAL A 211 12.87 2.10 0.67
CA VAL A 211 11.65 2.89 0.87
C VAL A 211 10.91 2.42 2.12
N VAL A 212 10.77 1.11 2.30
CA VAL A 212 10.12 0.53 3.49
C VAL A 212 10.91 0.84 4.75
N ASP A 213 12.22 0.69 4.75
CA ASP A 213 13.07 0.98 5.91
C ASP A 213 12.96 2.45 6.32
N GLU A 214 12.94 3.39 5.36
CA GLU A 214 12.77 4.80 5.65
C GLU A 214 11.35 5.11 6.14
N ALA A 215 10.34 4.55 5.50
CA ALA A 215 8.95 4.73 5.93
C ALA A 215 8.72 4.24 7.36
N MET A 216 9.29 3.11 7.73
CA MET A 216 9.17 2.57 9.09
C MET A 216 9.96 3.38 10.12
N LYS A 217 11.13 3.94 9.76
CA LYS A 217 11.84 4.89 10.62
C LYS A 217 11.02 6.16 10.89
N GLU A 218 10.40 6.72 9.85
CA GLU A 218 9.52 7.88 9.99
C GLU A 218 8.24 7.53 10.77
N PHE A 219 7.71 6.33 10.59
CA PHE A 219 6.60 5.82 11.37
C PHE A 219 6.91 5.78 12.87
N GLU A 220 8.09 5.32 13.26
CA GLU A 220 8.54 5.30 14.65
C GLU A 220 8.66 6.69 15.27
N LYS A 221 8.99 7.71 14.45
CA LYS A 221 9.00 9.12 14.87
C LYS A 221 7.61 9.76 14.94
N GLY A 222 6.56 9.03 14.56
CA GLY A 222 5.18 9.55 14.57
C GLY A 222 4.75 10.29 13.30
N SER A 223 5.50 10.18 12.19
CA SER A 223 5.14 10.80 10.93
C SER A 223 3.85 10.18 10.35
N ILE A 224 2.86 11.01 10.08
CA ILE A 224 1.56 10.59 9.54
C ILE A 224 1.62 10.47 8.01
N VAL A 225 2.33 11.40 7.36
CA VAL A 225 2.55 11.41 5.91
C VAL A 225 4.05 11.35 5.64
N CYS A 226 4.52 10.18 5.27
CA CYS A 226 5.92 9.93 4.94
C CYS A 226 6.15 10.09 3.44
N VAL A 227 7.04 10.99 3.06
CA VAL A 227 7.57 11.11 1.69
C VAL A 227 9.04 10.68 1.73
N PRO A 228 9.37 9.44 1.31
CA PRO A 228 10.69 8.86 1.56
C PRO A 228 11.83 9.51 0.78
N ASP A 229 11.53 10.16 -0.35
CA ASP A 229 12.57 10.73 -1.21
C ASP A 229 12.60 12.26 -1.20
N LYS A 230 13.76 12.83 -1.56
CA LYS A 230 13.98 14.28 -1.55
C LYS A 230 13.14 15.01 -2.61
N ALA A 231 12.96 14.38 -3.78
CA ALA A 231 12.17 14.98 -4.86
C ALA A 231 10.70 15.07 -4.45
N GLY A 232 10.14 14.01 -3.92
CA GLY A 232 8.77 14.00 -3.42
C GLY A 232 8.54 14.99 -2.27
N LYS A 233 9.52 15.15 -1.36
CA LYS A 233 9.45 16.19 -0.30
C LYS A 233 9.36 17.60 -0.88
N LEU A 234 10.13 17.88 -1.94
CA LEU A 234 10.05 19.16 -2.64
C LEU A 234 8.70 19.35 -3.33
N VAL A 235 8.21 18.32 -4.04
CA VAL A 235 6.90 18.31 -4.69
C VAL A 235 5.77 18.58 -3.68
N LYS A 236 5.80 17.90 -2.53
CA LYS A 236 4.83 18.14 -1.46
C LYS A 236 4.89 19.58 -0.96
N ALA A 237 6.07 20.10 -0.66
CA ALA A 237 6.23 21.46 -0.18
C ALA A 237 5.72 22.52 -1.19
N MET A 238 5.90 22.29 -2.50
CA MET A 238 5.38 23.17 -3.55
C MET A 238 3.86 23.11 -3.70
N ALA A 239 3.22 22.01 -3.32
CA ALA A 239 1.77 21.83 -3.41
C ALA A 239 0.99 22.38 -2.20
N GLU A 240 1.67 22.69 -1.11
CA GLU A 240 1.10 23.27 0.12
C GLU A 240 1.12 24.81 0.10
N TYR A 241 1.65 25.44 -0.98
CA TYR A 241 1.60 26.87 -1.28
C TYR A 241 0.61 27.17 -2.42
#